data_a781d6af9b01b388c12d445efb428d03
#
_entry.id   a781d6af9b01b388c12d445efb428d03
#
_cell.length_a   1.000
_cell.length_b   1.000
_cell.length_c   1.000
_cell.angle_alpha   90.00
_cell.angle_beta   90.00
_cell.angle_gamma   90.00
#
_symmetry.space_group_name_H-M   'P 1'
#
loop_
_entity.id
_entity.type
_entity.pdbx_description
1 polymer ?
#
loop_
_entity_poly.entity_id
_entity_poly.type
_entity_poly.pdbx_seq_one_letter_code
_entity_poly.pdbx_strand_id
1 'polypeptide(L)'
;MWLRTTCSMSFEIDVPTPFIFMLRPRSGGQQRVAREEYTLTPDCPMEEFTDNFGNLCQRLLGQPGPFSITTSAEVKTVDTIEQAPGAPFIEVQYLPDSMLCYLLPSRYCESDRFVQMANEITADQQPGYDQVSAIQRWLRERIRYEPMLGNDQLSAAEVNMRQWGVCRDFAHLGIALCRSLSIPARMVVGYLYELDPIDMHAWFEAYVGGQWYTFDATQPTLRGGYVAIGYGRDAADVAIYNQFGPAVSPITQRVSVVRIDSASD
;
A
#
# COMPACT_ATOMS: atom_id res chain seq x y z
N MET A 1 9.11 10.22 -14.14
CA MET A 1 8.95 11.62 -13.66
C MET A 1 9.66 11.82 -12.33
N TRP A 2 10.01 13.06 -11.98
CA TRP A 2 10.49 13.41 -10.65
C TRP A 2 9.34 13.95 -9.80
N LEU A 3 9.23 13.46 -8.58
CA LEU A 3 8.20 13.87 -7.63
C LEU A 3 8.84 14.25 -6.29
N ARG A 4 8.30 15.29 -5.65
CA ARG A 4 8.53 15.53 -4.23
C ARG A 4 7.27 15.12 -3.47
N THR A 5 7.43 14.19 -2.55
CA THR A 5 6.37 13.73 -1.64
C THR A 5 6.63 14.29 -0.25
N THR A 6 5.58 14.70 0.43
CA THR A 6 5.66 15.18 1.83
C THR A 6 4.49 14.60 2.61
N CYS A 7 4.77 14.09 3.81
CA CYS A 7 3.76 13.72 4.78
C CYS A 7 4.08 14.39 6.12
N SER A 8 3.08 15.07 6.69
CA SER A 8 3.19 15.71 8.00
C SER A 8 2.05 15.24 8.88
N MET A 9 2.37 14.76 10.07
CA MET A 9 1.40 14.30 11.06
C MET A 9 1.66 14.99 12.38
N SER A 10 0.60 15.38 13.11
CA SER A 10 0.69 15.91 14.46
C SER A 10 -0.19 15.12 15.42
N PHE A 11 0.29 14.96 16.65
CA PHE A 11 -0.34 14.19 17.71
C PHE A 11 -0.34 15.01 19.01
N GLU A 12 -1.31 14.75 19.88
CA GLU A 12 -1.25 15.11 21.30
C GLU A 12 -1.09 13.81 22.08
N ILE A 13 -0.01 13.69 22.82
CA ILE A 13 0.37 12.47 23.54
C ILE A 13 0.13 12.69 25.04
N ASP A 14 -0.71 11.86 25.65
CA ASP A 14 -1.03 11.98 27.07
C ASP A 14 -0.01 11.29 27.97
N VAL A 15 0.54 10.17 27.52
CA VAL A 15 1.52 9.35 28.25
C VAL A 15 2.66 8.92 27.32
N PRO A 16 3.86 8.63 27.85
CA PRO A 16 4.95 8.14 27.00
C PRO A 16 4.50 6.95 26.14
N THR A 17 4.51 7.12 24.83
CA THR A 17 3.95 6.14 23.87
C THR A 17 5.01 5.74 22.86
N PRO A 18 5.33 4.44 22.74
CA PRO A 18 6.17 3.94 21.66
C PRO A 18 5.44 4.02 20.32
N PHE A 19 6.14 4.51 19.29
CA PHE A 19 5.69 4.54 17.90
C PHE A 19 6.65 3.79 16.99
N ILE A 20 6.10 3.18 15.96
CA ILE A 20 6.80 2.75 14.75
C ILE A 20 6.17 3.48 13.58
N PHE A 21 6.94 4.32 12.90
CA PHE A 21 6.54 4.99 11.68
C PHE A 21 7.09 4.29 10.44
N MET A 22 6.28 4.26 9.37
CA MET A 22 6.66 3.79 8.05
C MET A 22 6.19 4.86 7.05
N LEU A 23 7.01 5.90 6.87
CA LEU A 23 6.66 7.08 6.07
C LEU A 23 7.72 7.39 4.99
N ARG A 24 8.80 6.62 4.96
CA ARG A 24 9.94 6.88 4.06
C ARG A 24 9.90 5.94 2.87
N PRO A 25 9.92 6.46 1.63
CA PRO A 25 10.10 5.61 0.46
C PRO A 25 11.52 5.05 0.43
N ARG A 26 11.68 3.85 -0.12
CA ARG A 26 12.99 3.27 -0.39
C ARG A 26 13.24 3.15 -1.88
N SER A 27 14.50 3.17 -2.30
CA SER A 27 14.86 2.85 -3.68
C SER A 27 14.66 1.37 -3.96
N GLY A 28 14.16 1.05 -5.14
CA GLY A 28 13.92 -0.31 -5.62
C GLY A 28 12.69 -0.38 -6.51
N GLY A 29 12.51 -1.49 -7.22
CA GLY A 29 11.42 -1.64 -8.18
C GLY A 29 11.43 -0.54 -9.23
N GLN A 30 10.31 0.19 -9.32
CA GLN A 30 10.12 1.25 -10.33
C GLN A 30 10.43 2.66 -9.82
N GLN A 31 11.13 2.79 -8.68
CA GLN A 31 11.43 4.10 -8.09
C GLN A 31 12.86 4.20 -7.56
N ARG A 32 13.39 5.44 -7.56
CA ARG A 32 14.69 5.80 -6.98
C ARG A 32 14.54 7.05 -6.13
N VAL A 33 14.86 6.94 -4.83
CA VAL A 33 14.95 8.06 -3.90
C VAL A 33 16.31 8.76 -4.11
N ALA A 34 16.29 10.07 -4.36
CA ALA A 34 17.49 10.88 -4.52
C ALA A 34 17.80 11.68 -3.24
N ARG A 35 16.77 12.17 -2.59
CA ARG A 35 16.89 12.95 -1.34
C ARG A 35 15.74 12.62 -0.43
N GLU A 36 15.98 12.62 0.87
CA GLU A 36 14.96 12.54 1.89
C GLU A 36 15.31 13.38 3.10
N GLU A 37 14.28 13.91 3.74
CA GLU A 37 14.35 14.68 4.97
C GLU A 37 13.33 14.14 5.96
N TYR A 38 13.70 14.11 7.22
CA TYR A 38 12.90 13.59 8.29
C TYR A 38 13.04 14.51 9.51
N THR A 39 11.95 15.08 9.97
CA THR A 39 11.93 16.05 11.07
C THR A 39 10.95 15.64 12.14
N LEU A 40 11.41 15.60 13.39
CA LEU A 40 10.61 15.38 14.59
C LEU A 40 10.54 16.67 15.41
N THR A 41 9.38 16.99 15.94
CA THR A 41 9.19 18.13 16.84
C THR A 41 8.31 17.73 18.02
N PRO A 42 8.80 17.76 19.26
CA PRO A 42 10.20 18.01 19.60
C PRO A 42 11.14 16.94 19.07
N ASP A 43 12.42 17.28 18.92
CA ASP A 43 13.45 16.31 18.55
C ASP A 43 13.57 15.25 19.66
N CYS A 44 13.65 13.99 19.24
CA CYS A 44 13.76 12.85 20.16
C CYS A 44 14.62 11.73 19.55
N PRO A 45 15.24 10.89 20.38
CA PRO A 45 15.97 9.72 19.90
C PRO A 45 15.07 8.80 19.07
N MET A 46 15.58 8.41 17.90
CA MET A 46 14.89 7.55 16.95
C MET A 46 15.85 6.45 16.49
N GLU A 47 15.33 5.24 16.36
CA GLU A 47 16.05 4.08 15.84
C GLU A 47 15.47 3.64 14.52
N GLU A 48 16.31 3.59 13.50
CA GLU A 48 15.92 3.08 12.17
C GLU A 48 16.17 1.57 12.06
N PHE A 49 15.25 0.88 11.44
CA PHE A 49 15.37 -0.55 11.14
C PHE A 49 14.62 -0.91 9.86
N THR A 50 14.93 -2.08 9.32
CA THR A 50 14.23 -2.65 8.18
C THR A 50 13.40 -3.84 8.66
N ASP A 51 12.12 -3.87 8.32
CA ASP A 51 11.24 -4.98 8.67
C ASP A 51 11.44 -6.22 7.77
N ASN A 52 10.67 -7.28 8.00
CA ASN A 52 10.74 -8.54 7.25
C ASN A 52 10.32 -8.41 5.77
N PHE A 53 9.65 -7.32 5.39
CA PHE A 53 9.26 -7.02 4.01
C PHE A 53 10.23 -6.03 3.33
N GLY A 54 11.26 -5.61 4.08
CA GLY A 54 12.27 -4.67 3.62
C GLY A 54 11.81 -3.20 3.66
N ASN A 55 10.77 -2.88 4.44
CA ASN A 55 10.31 -1.50 4.63
C ASN A 55 11.21 -0.74 5.59
N LEU A 56 11.42 0.55 5.32
CA LEU A 56 12.18 1.44 6.22
C LEU A 56 11.27 1.92 7.35
N CYS A 57 11.60 1.54 8.56
CA CYS A 57 10.84 1.84 9.76
C CYS A 57 11.64 2.68 10.75
N GLN A 58 10.95 3.54 11.50
CA GLN A 58 11.51 4.38 12.56
C GLN A 58 10.78 4.11 13.86
N ARG A 59 11.53 3.67 14.88
CA ARG A 59 11.01 3.43 16.22
C ARG A 59 11.46 4.57 17.16
N LEU A 60 10.51 5.13 17.90
CA LEU A 60 10.75 6.19 18.88
C LEU A 60 9.79 6.10 20.07
N LEU A 61 10.09 6.82 21.13
CA LEU A 61 9.22 7.00 22.28
C LEU A 61 8.73 8.46 22.31
N GLY A 62 7.47 8.67 21.89
CA GLY A 62 6.82 9.97 22.00
C GLY A 62 6.58 10.33 23.48
N GLN A 63 6.99 11.53 23.88
CA GLN A 63 6.78 12.05 25.23
C GLN A 63 5.43 12.78 25.32
N PRO A 64 4.84 12.91 26.52
CA PRO A 64 3.61 13.68 26.71
C PRO A 64 3.71 15.10 26.17
N GLY A 65 2.64 15.57 25.52
CA GLY A 65 2.52 16.87 24.89
C GLY A 65 2.40 16.81 23.37
N PRO A 66 2.50 17.97 22.70
CA PRO A 66 2.42 18.05 21.25
C PRO A 66 3.63 17.40 20.58
N PHE A 67 3.37 16.52 19.62
CA PHE A 67 4.40 15.82 18.85
C PHE A 67 4.06 15.91 17.35
N SER A 68 5.04 16.19 16.53
CA SER A 68 4.87 16.16 15.08
C SER A 68 6.01 15.47 14.37
N ILE A 69 5.68 14.84 13.25
CA ILE A 69 6.61 14.22 12.33
C ILE A 69 6.35 14.74 10.92
N THR A 70 7.41 15.13 10.22
CA THR A 70 7.34 15.51 8.80
C THR A 70 8.42 14.77 8.04
N THR A 71 8.00 14.13 6.94
CA THR A 71 8.91 13.48 6.00
C THR A 71 8.76 14.15 4.64
N SER A 72 9.87 14.32 3.94
CA SER A 72 9.90 14.76 2.54
C SER A 72 10.87 13.91 1.77
N ALA A 73 10.52 13.52 0.54
CA ALA A 73 11.41 12.77 -0.33
C ALA A 73 11.30 13.22 -1.78
N GLU A 74 12.44 13.27 -2.46
CA GLU A 74 12.52 13.47 -3.91
C GLU A 74 12.77 12.14 -4.58
N VAL A 75 11.77 11.70 -5.36
CA VAL A 75 11.72 10.35 -5.91
C VAL A 75 11.56 10.43 -7.42
N LYS A 76 12.44 9.71 -8.13
CA LYS A 76 12.22 9.42 -9.55
C LYS A 76 11.38 8.16 -9.66
N THR A 77 10.23 8.26 -10.32
CA THR A 77 9.33 7.14 -10.61
C THR A 77 9.08 7.04 -12.12
N VAL A 78 8.47 5.95 -12.56
CA VAL A 78 8.11 5.74 -13.97
C VAL A 78 7.03 6.72 -14.43
N ASP A 79 7.04 7.06 -15.71
CA ASP A 79 6.01 7.91 -16.32
C ASP A 79 4.73 7.15 -16.64
N THR A 80 4.83 5.83 -16.80
CA THR A 80 3.72 4.92 -17.10
C THR A 80 3.90 3.61 -16.32
N ILE A 81 2.80 3.06 -15.82
CA ILE A 81 2.79 1.72 -15.21
C ILE A 81 2.78 0.67 -16.31
N GLU A 82 3.70 -0.28 -16.19
CA GLU A 82 3.79 -1.42 -17.09
C GLU A 82 2.55 -2.30 -16.98
N GLN A 83 2.01 -2.67 -18.13
CA GLN A 83 0.92 -3.63 -18.26
C GLN A 83 1.40 -4.81 -19.14
N ALA A 84 0.98 -6.01 -18.79
CA ALA A 84 1.43 -7.23 -19.48
C ALA A 84 0.26 -8.20 -19.77
N PRO A 85 -0.72 -7.80 -20.60
CA PRO A 85 -1.78 -8.71 -21.00
C PRO A 85 -1.20 -10.03 -21.54
N GLY A 86 -1.74 -11.17 -21.07
CA GLY A 86 -1.24 -12.49 -21.42
C GLY A 86 0.01 -12.96 -20.65
N ALA A 87 0.58 -12.16 -19.70
CA ALA A 87 1.65 -12.67 -18.85
C ALA A 87 1.14 -13.88 -18.04
N PRO A 88 1.88 -15.03 -18.07
CA PRO A 88 1.33 -16.30 -17.63
C PRO A 88 1.26 -16.41 -16.10
N PHE A 89 0.32 -17.23 -15.64
CA PHE A 89 0.33 -17.79 -14.30
C PHE A 89 1.61 -18.62 -14.07
N ILE A 90 2.13 -18.58 -12.85
CA ILE A 90 3.27 -19.41 -12.45
C ILE A 90 2.79 -20.43 -11.43
N GLU A 91 2.98 -21.71 -11.75
CA GLU A 91 2.66 -22.80 -10.85
C GLU A 91 3.45 -22.67 -9.53
N VAL A 92 2.79 -22.97 -8.41
CA VAL A 92 3.34 -22.73 -7.06
C VAL A 92 4.73 -23.35 -6.84
N GLN A 93 4.98 -24.53 -7.40
CA GLN A 93 6.27 -25.23 -7.32
C GLN A 93 7.43 -24.52 -8.05
N TYR A 94 7.13 -23.55 -8.91
CA TYR A 94 8.13 -22.75 -9.65
C TYR A 94 8.26 -21.32 -9.13
N LEU A 95 7.47 -20.94 -8.11
CA LEU A 95 7.58 -19.63 -7.48
C LEU A 95 8.87 -19.53 -6.65
N PRO A 96 9.55 -18.39 -6.63
CA PRO A 96 10.61 -18.13 -5.65
C PRO A 96 10.08 -18.25 -4.21
N ASP A 97 10.88 -18.77 -3.28
CA ASP A 97 10.51 -18.93 -1.87
C ASP A 97 9.98 -17.64 -1.23
N SER A 98 10.53 -16.50 -1.62
CA SER A 98 10.11 -15.18 -1.14
C SER A 98 8.68 -14.79 -1.55
N MET A 99 8.08 -15.49 -2.52
CA MET A 99 6.70 -15.25 -2.96
C MET A 99 5.68 -16.06 -2.14
N LEU A 100 6.09 -17.14 -1.48
CA LEU A 100 5.16 -18.08 -0.84
C LEU A 100 4.34 -17.46 0.29
N CYS A 101 4.90 -16.50 1.03
CA CYS A 101 4.16 -15.78 2.08
C CYS A 101 2.99 -14.95 1.54
N TYR A 102 3.03 -14.58 0.25
CA TYR A 102 1.99 -13.80 -0.43
C TYR A 102 0.90 -14.66 -1.08
N LEU A 103 0.92 -15.97 -0.89
CA LEU A 103 -0.15 -16.91 -1.26
C LEU A 103 -1.14 -17.15 -0.11
N LEU A 104 -0.68 -16.95 1.13
CA LEU A 104 -1.42 -17.35 2.32
C LEU A 104 -2.47 -16.32 2.74
N PRO A 105 -3.59 -16.75 3.34
CA PRO A 105 -4.49 -15.83 4.03
C PRO A 105 -3.76 -14.98 5.06
N SER A 106 -4.22 -13.78 5.28
CA SER A 106 -3.67 -12.87 6.27
C SER A 106 -4.79 -12.12 7.01
N ARG A 107 -4.45 -11.22 7.97
CA ARG A 107 -5.43 -10.62 8.90
C ARG A 107 -6.63 -10.00 8.19
N TYR A 108 -6.40 -9.31 7.08
CA TYR A 108 -7.45 -8.61 6.33
C TYR A 108 -7.74 -9.23 4.96
N CYS A 109 -7.02 -10.29 4.57
CA CYS A 109 -7.16 -10.94 3.28
C CYS A 109 -7.44 -12.44 3.50
N GLU A 110 -8.70 -12.78 3.81
CA GLU A 110 -9.17 -14.14 4.07
C GLU A 110 -9.38 -14.90 2.75
N SER A 111 -8.29 -15.14 2.00
CA SER A 111 -8.32 -15.69 0.64
C SER A 111 -8.95 -17.09 0.56
N ASP A 112 -8.90 -17.87 1.64
CA ASP A 112 -9.54 -19.18 1.76
C ASP A 112 -11.08 -19.14 1.58
N ARG A 113 -11.69 -17.95 1.72
CA ARG A 113 -13.15 -17.74 1.61
C ARG A 113 -13.61 -17.34 0.21
N PHE A 114 -12.70 -17.09 -0.74
CA PHE A 114 -13.03 -16.44 -2.01
C PHE A 114 -12.83 -17.32 -3.24
N VAL A 115 -12.47 -18.59 -3.09
CA VAL A 115 -12.15 -19.50 -4.20
C VAL A 115 -13.27 -19.57 -5.25
N GLN A 116 -14.52 -19.76 -4.82
CA GLN A 116 -15.64 -19.83 -5.76
C GLN A 116 -15.83 -18.50 -6.50
N MET A 117 -15.87 -17.39 -5.77
CA MET A 117 -16.06 -16.04 -6.33
C MET A 117 -14.96 -15.67 -7.33
N ALA A 118 -13.69 -15.93 -6.98
CA ALA A 118 -12.59 -15.62 -7.87
C ALA A 118 -12.64 -16.44 -9.17
N ASN A 119 -12.99 -17.73 -9.08
CA ASN A 119 -13.19 -18.56 -10.28
C ASN A 119 -14.35 -18.05 -11.15
N GLU A 120 -15.47 -17.61 -10.56
CA GLU A 120 -16.60 -17.04 -11.30
C GLU A 120 -16.20 -15.72 -12.00
N ILE A 121 -15.46 -14.83 -11.32
CA ILE A 121 -14.99 -13.56 -11.90
C ILE A 121 -14.04 -13.79 -13.08
N THR A 122 -13.25 -14.84 -13.03
CA THR A 122 -12.15 -15.08 -13.98
C THR A 122 -12.39 -16.23 -14.94
N ALA A 123 -13.61 -16.77 -15.01
CA ALA A 123 -13.94 -17.99 -15.76
C ALA A 123 -13.49 -17.98 -17.23
N ASP A 124 -13.59 -16.83 -17.90
CA ASP A 124 -13.27 -16.66 -19.32
C ASP A 124 -11.89 -15.98 -19.55
N GLN A 125 -11.05 -15.91 -18.51
CA GLN A 125 -9.75 -15.23 -18.59
C GLN A 125 -8.60 -16.22 -18.75
N GLN A 126 -7.54 -15.78 -19.43
CA GLN A 126 -6.29 -16.54 -19.43
C GLN A 126 -5.66 -16.51 -18.04
N PRO A 127 -5.13 -17.64 -17.54
CA PRO A 127 -4.46 -17.70 -16.24
C PRO A 127 -3.26 -16.75 -16.15
N GLY A 128 -3.21 -15.96 -15.08
CA GLY A 128 -2.16 -14.99 -14.83
C GLY A 128 -2.67 -13.54 -14.86
N TYR A 129 -2.01 -12.69 -15.63
CA TYR A 129 -2.29 -11.25 -15.67
C TYR A 129 -3.75 -10.92 -16.00
N ASP A 130 -4.36 -11.64 -16.93
CA ASP A 130 -5.72 -11.35 -17.41
C ASP A 130 -6.75 -11.66 -16.32
N GLN A 131 -6.52 -12.69 -15.48
CA GLN A 131 -7.33 -12.95 -14.29
C GLN A 131 -7.27 -11.79 -13.30
N VAL A 132 -6.06 -11.27 -13.02
CA VAL A 132 -5.91 -10.14 -12.09
C VAL A 132 -6.56 -8.86 -12.65
N SER A 133 -6.45 -8.64 -13.96
CA SER A 133 -7.13 -7.53 -14.64
C SER A 133 -8.65 -7.63 -14.55
N ALA A 134 -9.21 -8.85 -14.65
CA ALA A 134 -10.64 -9.09 -14.47
C ALA A 134 -11.08 -8.82 -13.02
N ILE A 135 -10.28 -9.24 -12.03
CA ILE A 135 -10.51 -8.93 -10.62
C ILE A 135 -10.51 -7.41 -10.39
N GLN A 136 -9.51 -6.68 -10.90
CA GLN A 136 -9.44 -5.22 -10.79
C GLN A 136 -10.68 -4.55 -11.39
N ARG A 137 -11.11 -4.96 -12.57
CA ARG A 137 -12.31 -4.44 -13.23
C ARG A 137 -13.57 -4.73 -12.42
N TRP A 138 -13.73 -5.96 -11.95
CA TRP A 138 -14.85 -6.38 -11.10
C TRP A 138 -14.93 -5.55 -9.82
N LEU A 139 -13.82 -5.32 -9.13
CA LEU A 139 -13.75 -4.45 -7.95
C LEU A 139 -14.27 -3.05 -8.26
N ARG A 140 -13.78 -2.44 -9.35
CA ARG A 140 -14.18 -1.08 -9.77
C ARG A 140 -15.68 -0.99 -10.09
N GLU A 141 -16.27 -2.02 -10.65
CA GLU A 141 -17.68 -2.05 -11.04
C GLU A 141 -18.63 -2.35 -9.87
N ARG A 142 -18.16 -3.09 -8.87
CA ARG A 142 -19.01 -3.63 -7.79
C ARG A 142 -18.86 -2.93 -6.46
N ILE A 143 -17.67 -2.46 -6.13
CA ILE A 143 -17.41 -1.84 -4.85
C ILE A 143 -17.46 -0.31 -5.00
N ARG A 144 -18.25 0.36 -4.16
CA ARG A 144 -18.31 1.82 -4.15
C ARG A 144 -17.15 2.40 -3.36
N TYR A 145 -16.51 3.41 -3.90
CA TYR A 145 -15.46 4.15 -3.20
C TYR A 145 -16.09 5.20 -2.28
N GLU A 146 -15.89 5.08 -0.96
CA GLU A 146 -16.53 5.91 0.07
C GLU A 146 -15.49 6.46 1.07
N PRO A 147 -14.73 7.49 0.70
CA PRO A 147 -13.60 7.98 1.50
C PRO A 147 -14.00 8.51 2.88
N MET A 148 -15.23 9.03 3.02
CA MET A 148 -15.72 9.57 4.28
C MET A 148 -16.06 8.53 5.35
N LEU A 149 -16.13 7.24 4.99
CA LEU A 149 -16.46 6.12 5.89
C LEU A 149 -15.22 5.29 6.26
N GLY A 150 -14.03 5.69 5.84
CA GLY A 150 -12.82 4.87 5.84
C GLY A 150 -12.02 4.79 7.15
N ASN A 151 -12.57 5.17 8.30
CA ASN A 151 -11.83 5.15 9.57
C ASN A 151 -11.49 3.73 10.05
N ASP A 152 -12.35 2.75 9.82
CA ASP A 152 -12.14 1.37 10.21
C ASP A 152 -11.40 0.59 9.11
N GLN A 153 -10.49 -0.30 9.51
CA GLN A 153 -9.83 -1.21 8.57
C GLN A 153 -10.76 -2.40 8.29
N LEU A 154 -11.31 -2.47 7.08
CA LEU A 154 -12.17 -3.57 6.67
C LEU A 154 -11.35 -4.75 6.14
N SER A 155 -11.76 -5.96 6.50
CA SER A 155 -11.25 -7.17 5.86
C SER A 155 -11.90 -7.40 4.48
N ALA A 156 -11.30 -8.25 3.65
CA ALA A 156 -11.84 -8.60 2.34
C ALA A 156 -13.30 -9.12 2.44
N ALA A 157 -13.60 -9.92 3.45
CA ALA A 157 -14.96 -10.44 3.70
C ALA A 157 -15.95 -9.32 4.05
N GLU A 158 -15.54 -8.35 4.86
CA GLU A 158 -16.37 -7.20 5.22
C GLU A 158 -16.61 -6.29 4.03
N VAL A 159 -15.57 -6.01 3.21
CA VAL A 159 -15.71 -5.23 1.98
C VAL A 159 -16.69 -5.88 1.02
N ASN A 160 -16.53 -7.19 0.80
CA ASN A 160 -17.45 -7.95 -0.05
C ASN A 160 -18.90 -7.91 0.46
N MET A 161 -19.10 -7.98 1.76
CA MET A 161 -20.45 -7.91 2.36
C MET A 161 -21.04 -6.50 2.27
N ARG A 162 -20.25 -5.47 2.54
CA ARG A 162 -20.69 -4.06 2.57
C ARG A 162 -20.82 -3.42 1.19
N GLN A 163 -20.07 -3.92 0.19
CA GLN A 163 -19.99 -3.40 -1.18
C GLN A 163 -19.53 -1.92 -1.25
N TRP A 164 -18.73 -1.50 -0.26
CA TRP A 164 -18.05 -0.20 -0.24
C TRP A 164 -16.75 -0.28 0.56
N GLY A 165 -15.86 0.66 0.32
CA GLY A 165 -14.58 0.78 1.02
C GLY A 165 -13.74 1.94 0.51
N VAL A 166 -12.53 2.07 1.07
CA VAL A 166 -11.49 2.99 0.61
C VAL A 166 -10.37 2.24 -0.14
N CYS A 167 -9.36 2.94 -0.63
CA CYS A 167 -8.26 2.35 -1.42
C CYS A 167 -7.63 1.10 -0.78
N ARG A 168 -7.38 1.14 0.53
CA ARG A 168 -6.87 0.02 1.33
C ARG A 168 -7.80 -1.21 1.26
N ASP A 169 -9.10 -0.97 1.39
CA ASP A 169 -10.11 -2.03 1.45
C ASP A 169 -10.30 -2.69 0.08
N PHE A 170 -10.23 -1.91 -1.00
CA PHE A 170 -10.15 -2.42 -2.38
C PHE A 170 -8.92 -3.31 -2.59
N ALA A 171 -7.76 -2.90 -2.05
CA ALA A 171 -6.55 -3.71 -2.11
C ALA A 171 -6.71 -5.03 -1.35
N HIS A 172 -7.31 -5.03 -0.15
CA HIS A 172 -7.56 -6.25 0.63
C HIS A 172 -8.40 -7.27 -0.14
N LEU A 173 -9.52 -6.83 -0.74
CA LEU A 173 -10.38 -7.74 -1.51
C LEU A 173 -9.69 -8.22 -2.79
N GLY A 174 -8.96 -7.35 -3.50
CA GLY A 174 -8.16 -7.71 -4.67
C GLY A 174 -7.10 -8.76 -4.36
N ILE A 175 -6.36 -8.57 -3.26
CA ILE A 175 -5.36 -9.51 -2.77
C ILE A 175 -6.00 -10.86 -2.42
N ALA A 176 -7.11 -10.85 -1.69
CA ALA A 176 -7.81 -12.08 -1.30
C ALA A 176 -8.27 -12.89 -2.52
N LEU A 177 -8.83 -12.21 -3.52
CA LEU A 177 -9.26 -12.84 -4.79
C LEU A 177 -8.06 -13.40 -5.59
N CYS A 178 -6.95 -12.69 -5.68
CA CYS A 178 -5.73 -13.18 -6.35
C CYS A 178 -5.18 -14.42 -5.66
N ARG A 179 -5.01 -14.36 -4.33
CA ARG A 179 -4.46 -15.47 -3.55
C ARG A 179 -5.34 -16.71 -3.58
N SER A 180 -6.66 -16.55 -3.65
CA SER A 180 -7.58 -17.68 -3.80
C SER A 180 -7.42 -18.44 -5.12
N LEU A 181 -6.81 -17.80 -6.14
CA LEU A 181 -6.39 -18.42 -7.40
C LEU A 181 -4.91 -18.84 -7.39
N SER A 182 -4.27 -18.87 -6.22
CA SER A 182 -2.83 -19.16 -6.08
C SER A 182 -1.92 -18.16 -6.81
N ILE A 183 -2.37 -16.92 -7.01
CA ILE A 183 -1.56 -15.82 -7.55
C ILE A 183 -1.00 -15.05 -6.36
N PRO A 184 0.35 -14.97 -6.16
CA PRO A 184 0.91 -14.17 -5.10
C PRO A 184 0.52 -12.71 -5.25
N ALA A 185 -0.01 -12.12 -4.18
CA ALA A 185 -0.42 -10.72 -4.19
C ALA A 185 -0.05 -10.04 -2.87
N ARG A 186 0.34 -8.75 -2.95
CA ARG A 186 0.78 -7.96 -1.80
C ARG A 186 0.14 -6.58 -1.79
N MET A 187 0.02 -6.03 -0.61
CA MET A 187 -0.40 -4.65 -0.41
C MET A 187 0.79 -3.71 -0.54
N VAL A 188 0.54 -2.56 -1.13
CA VAL A 188 1.47 -1.44 -1.20
C VAL A 188 0.78 -0.20 -0.64
N VAL A 189 1.50 0.54 0.20
CA VAL A 189 1.07 1.85 0.71
C VAL A 189 2.08 2.89 0.26
N GLY A 190 1.60 4.08 -0.07
CA GLY A 190 2.48 5.15 -0.53
C GLY A 190 1.75 6.41 -0.93
N TYR A 191 2.28 7.05 -1.96
CA TYR A 191 1.75 8.29 -2.53
C TYR A 191 1.38 8.08 -3.99
N LEU A 192 0.37 8.83 -4.45
CA LEU A 192 0.00 8.88 -5.86
C LEU A 192 -0.07 10.33 -6.33
N TYR A 193 0.68 10.66 -7.38
CA TYR A 193 0.65 11.97 -8.02
C TYR A 193 -0.73 12.26 -8.65
N GLU A 194 -1.26 13.46 -8.43
CA GLU A 194 -2.60 13.89 -8.87
C GLU A 194 -3.75 13.02 -8.30
N LEU A 195 -3.56 12.44 -7.13
CA LEU A 195 -4.68 11.83 -6.40
C LEU A 195 -5.63 12.94 -5.93
N ASP A 196 -6.93 12.75 -6.13
CA ASP A 196 -7.97 13.70 -5.71
C ASP A 196 -9.11 12.96 -4.96
N PRO A 197 -9.38 13.33 -3.70
CA PRO A 197 -8.61 14.23 -2.84
C PRO A 197 -7.23 13.65 -2.50
N ILE A 198 -6.24 14.53 -2.30
CA ILE A 198 -4.88 14.13 -1.93
C ILE A 198 -4.85 13.51 -0.55
N ASP A 199 -4.30 12.30 -0.44
CA ASP A 199 -4.08 11.56 0.81
C ASP A 199 -3.00 10.49 0.60
N MET A 200 -2.70 9.74 1.66
CA MET A 200 -1.99 8.47 1.55
C MET A 200 -2.80 7.51 0.69
N HIS A 201 -2.12 6.75 -0.12
CA HIS A 201 -2.77 5.83 -1.05
C HIS A 201 -2.35 4.39 -0.82
N ALA A 202 -3.25 3.47 -1.15
CA ALA A 202 -2.99 2.04 -1.09
C ALA A 202 -3.49 1.35 -2.37
N TRP A 203 -2.71 0.37 -2.83
CA TRP A 203 -3.04 -0.47 -3.98
C TRP A 203 -2.51 -1.87 -3.76
N PHE A 204 -2.68 -2.75 -4.70
CA PHE A 204 -2.07 -4.06 -4.63
C PHE A 204 -1.19 -4.35 -5.85
N GLU A 205 -0.27 -5.27 -5.65
CA GLU A 205 0.53 -5.85 -6.71
C GLU A 205 0.32 -7.35 -6.75
N ALA A 206 0.34 -7.92 -7.96
CA ALA A 206 0.27 -9.36 -8.19
C ALA A 206 1.51 -9.84 -8.95
N TYR A 207 2.01 -11.02 -8.56
CA TYR A 207 3.19 -11.63 -9.18
C TYR A 207 2.77 -12.63 -10.25
N VAL A 208 2.95 -12.25 -11.51
CA VAL A 208 2.64 -13.06 -12.69
C VAL A 208 3.76 -12.93 -13.72
N GLY A 209 3.99 -13.94 -14.54
CA GLY A 209 5.02 -13.88 -15.57
C GLY A 209 6.45 -13.66 -15.04
N GLY A 210 6.69 -13.86 -13.73
CA GLY A 210 8.01 -13.70 -13.12
C GLY A 210 8.32 -12.32 -12.54
N GLN A 211 7.32 -11.41 -12.48
CA GLN A 211 7.51 -10.09 -11.86
C GLN A 211 6.24 -9.53 -11.24
N TRP A 212 6.39 -8.49 -10.43
CA TRP A 212 5.29 -7.77 -9.80
C TRP A 212 4.70 -6.74 -10.74
N TYR A 213 3.37 -6.74 -10.87
CA TYR A 213 2.61 -5.72 -11.59
C TYR A 213 1.66 -4.99 -10.66
N THR A 214 1.54 -3.68 -10.86
CA THR A 214 0.64 -2.79 -10.10
C THR A 214 -0.80 -2.90 -10.61
N PHE A 215 -1.75 -3.01 -9.67
CA PHE A 215 -3.19 -2.98 -9.92
C PHE A 215 -3.86 -2.04 -8.90
N ASP A 216 -4.65 -1.13 -9.41
CA ASP A 216 -5.38 -0.16 -8.59
C ASP A 216 -6.82 -0.01 -9.10
N ALA A 217 -7.77 -0.60 -8.37
CA ALA A 217 -9.16 -0.57 -8.77
C ALA A 217 -9.85 0.78 -8.48
N THR A 218 -9.22 1.67 -7.70
CA THR A 218 -9.77 2.99 -7.39
C THR A 218 -9.49 4.02 -8.48
N GLN A 219 -8.47 3.77 -9.33
CA GLN A 219 -8.10 4.67 -10.40
C GLN A 219 -8.74 4.24 -11.74
N PRO A 220 -9.33 5.16 -12.52
CA PRO A 220 -9.98 4.81 -13.79
C PRO A 220 -8.97 4.26 -14.81
N THR A 221 -7.75 4.78 -14.79
CA THR A 221 -6.63 4.31 -15.61
C THR A 221 -5.36 4.27 -14.77
N LEU A 222 -4.54 3.24 -14.98
CA LEU A 222 -3.20 3.19 -14.40
C LEU A 222 -2.28 4.14 -15.15
N ARG A 223 -1.67 5.07 -14.42
CA ARG A 223 -0.70 6.04 -14.92
C ARG A 223 0.55 5.99 -14.05
N GLY A 224 1.64 6.64 -14.43
CA GLY A 224 2.81 6.77 -13.56
C GLY A 224 2.54 7.65 -12.33
N GLY A 225 3.55 7.79 -11.48
CA GLY A 225 3.47 8.66 -10.31
C GLY A 225 3.12 7.96 -9.00
N TYR A 226 3.12 6.63 -8.97
CA TYR A 226 3.09 5.86 -7.73
C TYR A 226 4.44 5.91 -7.05
N VAL A 227 4.45 6.21 -5.75
CA VAL A 227 5.64 6.19 -4.89
C VAL A 227 5.36 5.29 -3.69
N ALA A 228 5.93 4.10 -3.69
CA ALA A 228 5.75 3.12 -2.62
C ALA A 228 6.61 3.49 -1.39
N ILE A 229 6.02 3.40 -0.20
CA ILE A 229 6.70 3.52 1.10
C ILE A 229 6.77 2.19 1.83
N GLY A 230 5.81 1.29 1.61
CA GLY A 230 5.79 0.00 2.27
C GLY A 230 5.07 -1.08 1.48
N TYR A 231 5.53 -2.32 1.69
CA TYR A 231 4.98 -3.55 1.13
C TYR A 231 4.64 -4.51 2.26
N GLY A 232 3.57 -5.28 2.13
CA GLY A 232 3.20 -6.30 3.10
C GLY A 232 2.10 -7.22 2.60
N ARG A 233 1.67 -8.15 3.41
CA ARG A 233 0.58 -9.08 3.04
C ARG A 233 -0.77 -8.38 3.02
N ASP A 234 -0.98 -7.46 3.97
CA ASP A 234 -2.16 -6.59 4.10
C ASP A 234 -1.85 -5.43 5.05
N ALA A 235 -2.86 -4.67 5.47
CA ALA A 235 -2.68 -3.50 6.34
C ALA A 235 -2.15 -3.82 7.75
N ALA A 236 -2.13 -5.07 8.19
CA ALA A 236 -1.50 -5.44 9.45
C ALA A 236 0.04 -5.38 9.37
N ASP A 237 0.59 -5.63 8.19
CA ASP A 237 2.04 -5.57 7.94
C ASP A 237 2.47 -4.15 7.49
N VAL A 238 1.57 -3.37 6.89
CA VAL A 238 1.89 -2.07 6.25
C VAL A 238 1.00 -0.97 6.84
N ALA A 239 1.44 -0.38 7.93
CA ALA A 239 0.79 0.76 8.54
C ALA A 239 1.73 1.97 8.53
N ILE A 240 1.21 3.14 8.14
CA ILE A 240 2.00 4.39 8.13
C ILE A 240 2.51 4.77 9.53
N TYR A 241 1.80 4.37 10.56
CA TYR A 241 2.27 4.33 11.94
C TYR A 241 1.58 3.22 12.74
N ASN A 242 2.31 2.69 13.71
CA ASN A 242 1.79 1.86 14.79
C ASN A 242 2.15 2.50 16.11
N GLN A 243 1.25 2.43 17.08
CA GLN A 243 1.47 2.88 18.45
C GLN A 243 1.25 1.73 19.43
N PHE A 244 1.95 1.79 20.54
CA PHE A 244 1.89 0.76 21.59
C PHE A 244 1.57 1.42 22.93
N GLY A 245 0.27 1.48 23.30
CA GLY A 245 -0.23 2.16 24.48
C GLY A 245 -1.67 2.60 24.32
N PRO A 246 -2.12 3.60 25.10
CA PRO A 246 -3.43 4.21 24.90
C PRO A 246 -3.58 4.75 23.49
N ALA A 247 -4.82 4.71 22.93
CA ALA A 247 -5.07 5.13 21.57
C ALA A 247 -4.71 6.62 21.38
N VAL A 248 -3.83 6.89 20.41
CA VAL A 248 -3.43 8.24 19.99
C VAL A 248 -3.67 8.32 18.49
N SER A 249 -4.60 9.16 18.09
CA SER A 249 -4.85 9.43 16.68
C SER A 249 -4.19 10.74 16.25
N PRO A 250 -3.76 10.86 14.98
CA PRO A 250 -3.24 12.13 14.51
C PRO A 250 -4.35 13.21 14.55
N ILE A 251 -4.02 14.37 15.11
CA ILE A 251 -4.90 15.55 15.08
C ILE A 251 -4.94 16.10 13.66
N THR A 252 -3.80 16.08 12.97
CA THR A 252 -3.70 16.45 11.55
C THR A 252 -2.83 15.46 10.81
N GLN A 253 -3.25 15.19 9.58
CA GLN A 253 -2.44 14.50 8.58
C GLN A 253 -2.49 15.31 7.30
N ARG A 254 -1.35 15.65 6.73
CA ARG A 254 -1.25 16.39 5.48
C ARG A 254 -0.29 15.67 4.55
N VAL A 255 -0.74 15.45 3.33
CA VAL A 255 0.04 14.82 2.27
C VAL A 255 0.18 15.81 1.11
N SER A 256 1.33 15.81 0.48
CA SER A 256 1.58 16.57 -0.76
C SER A 256 2.41 15.72 -1.71
N VAL A 257 2.04 15.74 -2.99
CA VAL A 257 2.80 15.12 -4.07
C VAL A 257 2.87 16.12 -5.22
N VAL A 258 4.06 16.62 -5.49
CA VAL A 258 4.26 17.62 -6.54
C VAL A 258 5.33 17.16 -7.53
N ARG A 259 5.09 17.45 -8.80
CA ARG A 259 6.09 17.20 -9.85
C ARG A 259 7.18 18.26 -9.76
N ILE A 260 8.43 17.82 -9.89
CA ILE A 260 9.63 18.67 -9.94
C ILE A 260 10.43 18.36 -11.21
N ASP A 261 11.28 19.27 -11.66
CA ASP A 261 12.04 19.08 -12.89
C ASP A 261 13.20 18.08 -12.71
N SER A 262 13.87 18.16 -11.57
CA SER A 262 14.99 17.29 -11.17
C SER A 262 15.06 17.20 -9.65
N ALA A 263 15.86 16.26 -9.13
CA ALA A 263 16.23 16.30 -7.72
C ALA A 263 17.02 17.58 -7.42
N SER A 264 16.86 18.09 -6.18
CA SER A 264 17.67 19.19 -5.66
C SER A 264 19.11 18.72 -5.46
N ASP A 265 20.09 19.61 -5.76
CA ASP A 265 21.53 19.35 -5.56
C ASP A 265 21.89 19.19 -4.07
#